data_ce5bc06e71cf3097d00174fc988cddb7
#
_entry.id   ce5bc06e71cf3097d00174fc988cddb7
#
_cell.length_a   1.000
_cell.length_b   1.000
_cell.length_c   1.000
_cell.angle_alpha   90.00
_cell.angle_beta   90.00
_cell.angle_gamma   90.00
#
_symmetry.space_group_name_H-M   'P 1'
#
loop_
_entity.id
_entity.type
_entity.pdbx_description
1 polymer ?
#
loop_
_entity_poly.entity_id
_entity_poly.type
_entity_poly.pdbx_seq_one_letter_code
_entity_poly.pdbx_strand_id
1 'polypeptide(L)'
;QDMSKIDTAIEILSDIASNKTDKLINKPSVELEKWANIALNIINDATSIKPNSPVGDDNEPTFTAPAGVPDIECNYENFGMICEVTTLKGRNQWYSEGQPVMRHLREFENKNTTHSCYCLFIAPSLHEDTLETYWTSVKHGYKGALQKIIPMTIKQLAEILNIIKIKKQSGSNVSHMQMKDLYDKCVNIAEVEDSSVWLSYIEKQIHLWENSLIVVA
;
A
#
# COMPACT_ATOMS: atom_id res chain seq x y z
N GLN A 1 17.86 3.56 10.61
CA GLN A 1 16.54 3.12 11.10
C GLN A 1 16.72 1.87 11.92
N ASP A 2 16.07 1.84 13.06
CA ASP A 2 16.13 0.74 14.00
C ASP A 2 15.51 -0.54 13.40
N MET A 3 16.30 -1.61 13.30
CA MET A 3 15.85 -2.91 12.77
C MET A 3 14.69 -3.48 13.60
N SER A 4 14.67 -3.20 14.91
CA SER A 4 13.58 -3.63 15.80
C SER A 4 12.22 -3.08 15.36
N LYS A 5 12.20 -1.87 14.78
CA LYS A 5 10.97 -1.25 14.29
C LYS A 5 10.40 -1.96 13.05
N ILE A 6 11.27 -2.53 12.20
CA ILE A 6 10.85 -3.32 11.06
C ILE A 6 10.22 -4.64 11.53
N ASP A 7 10.87 -5.31 12.49
CA ASP A 7 10.36 -6.55 13.08
C ASP A 7 9.00 -6.36 13.72
N THR A 8 8.86 -5.30 14.52
CA THR A 8 7.57 -4.95 15.13
C THR A 8 6.49 -4.66 14.09
N ALA A 9 6.82 -3.95 13.01
CA ALA A 9 5.87 -3.68 11.93
C ALA A 9 5.40 -4.97 11.26
N ILE A 10 6.31 -5.89 10.95
CA ILE A 10 5.99 -7.19 10.35
C ILE A 10 5.11 -8.02 11.29
N GLU A 11 5.43 -8.06 12.58
CA GLU A 11 4.66 -8.80 13.60
C GLU A 11 3.23 -8.27 13.69
N ILE A 12 3.05 -6.97 13.91
CA ILE A 12 1.72 -6.37 14.10
C ILE A 12 0.88 -6.48 12.82
N LEU A 13 1.45 -6.21 11.66
CA LEU A 13 0.75 -6.38 10.38
C LEU A 13 0.32 -7.84 10.18
N SER A 14 1.17 -8.81 10.53
CA SER A 14 0.85 -10.24 10.45
C SER A 14 -0.25 -10.65 11.43
N ASP A 15 -0.26 -10.08 12.64
CA ASP A 15 -1.29 -10.31 13.64
C ASP A 15 -2.65 -9.74 13.17
N ILE A 16 -2.68 -8.53 12.59
CA ILE A 16 -3.90 -7.95 11.98
C ILE A 16 -4.40 -8.83 10.83
N ALA A 17 -3.51 -9.26 9.93
CA ALA A 17 -3.85 -10.12 8.80
C ALA A 17 -4.47 -11.46 9.25
N SER A 18 -3.98 -11.99 10.38
CA SER A 18 -4.41 -13.26 10.96
C SER A 18 -5.56 -13.12 11.96
N ASN A 19 -6.11 -11.91 12.12
CA ASN A 19 -7.18 -11.59 13.07
C ASN A 19 -6.81 -11.86 14.55
N LYS A 20 -5.52 -11.75 14.90
CA LYS A 20 -5.00 -11.86 16.27
C LYS A 20 -4.89 -10.47 16.88
N THR A 21 -6.04 -9.90 17.28
CA THR A 21 -6.14 -8.50 17.67
C THR A 21 -6.10 -8.25 19.18
N ASP A 22 -6.00 -9.31 20.00
CA ASP A 22 -6.08 -9.23 21.47
C ASP A 22 -4.91 -8.43 22.10
N LYS A 23 -3.80 -8.30 21.39
CA LYS A 23 -2.59 -7.58 21.84
C LYS A 23 -2.51 -6.14 21.32
N LEU A 24 -3.43 -5.72 20.46
CA LEU A 24 -3.40 -4.38 19.88
C LEU A 24 -3.84 -3.34 20.93
N ILE A 25 -3.16 -2.20 20.92
CA ILE A 25 -3.45 -1.09 21.85
C ILE A 25 -4.74 -0.38 21.43
N ASN A 26 -4.92 -0.18 20.12
CA ASN A 26 -6.07 0.49 19.53
C ASN A 26 -6.93 -0.50 18.73
N LYS A 27 -8.01 0.02 18.14
CA LYS A 27 -8.83 -0.75 17.19
C LYS A 27 -7.96 -1.20 16.00
N PRO A 28 -8.21 -2.40 15.43
CA PRO A 28 -7.42 -2.92 14.32
C PRO A 28 -7.30 -1.97 13.11
N SER A 29 -8.33 -1.18 12.82
CA SER A 29 -8.29 -0.19 11.73
C SER A 29 -7.31 0.95 12.02
N VAL A 30 -7.27 1.47 13.25
CA VAL A 30 -6.34 2.53 13.66
C VAL A 30 -4.90 2.00 13.67
N GLU A 31 -4.70 0.79 14.19
CA GLU A 31 -3.38 0.15 14.18
C GLU A 31 -2.92 -0.15 12.73
N LEU A 32 -3.82 -0.55 11.84
CA LEU A 32 -3.45 -0.79 10.45
C LEU A 32 -2.98 0.50 9.75
N GLU A 33 -3.67 1.62 9.90
CA GLU A 33 -3.22 2.92 9.36
C GLU A 33 -1.87 3.35 9.95
N LYS A 34 -1.71 3.22 11.29
CA LYS A 34 -0.45 3.52 11.98
C LYS A 34 0.71 2.70 11.43
N TRP A 35 0.56 1.39 11.33
CA TRP A 35 1.64 0.51 10.92
C TRP A 35 1.88 0.51 9.42
N ALA A 36 0.88 0.81 8.60
CA ALA A 36 1.08 1.12 7.19
C ALA A 36 1.90 2.40 7.01
N ASN A 37 1.60 3.47 7.76
CA ASN A 37 2.42 4.68 7.75
C ASN A 37 3.87 4.41 8.19
N ILE A 38 4.08 3.61 9.24
CA ILE A 38 5.41 3.20 9.68
C ILE A 38 6.13 2.38 8.60
N ALA A 39 5.43 1.46 7.94
CA ALA A 39 5.97 0.65 6.85
C ALA A 39 6.45 1.52 5.68
N LEU A 40 5.68 2.52 5.27
CA LEU A 40 6.07 3.47 4.22
C LEU A 40 7.28 4.29 4.62
N ASN A 41 7.38 4.69 5.91
CA ASN A 41 8.55 5.39 6.44
C ASN A 41 9.81 4.51 6.56
N ILE A 42 9.68 3.19 6.60
CA ILE A 42 10.82 2.26 6.62
C ILE A 42 11.62 2.31 5.31
N ILE A 43 10.97 2.57 4.18
CA ILE A 43 11.60 2.75 2.87
C ILE A 43 12.44 4.04 2.86
N ASN A 44 11.97 5.08 3.50
CA ASN A 44 12.68 6.30 3.96
C ASN A 44 13.48 7.09 2.92
N ASP A 45 12.91 7.36 1.76
CA ASP A 45 13.44 8.37 0.85
C ASP A 45 12.33 9.19 0.15
N ALA A 46 11.17 9.28 0.80
CA ALA A 46 10.10 10.18 0.40
C ALA A 46 10.44 11.63 0.76
N THR A 47 10.02 12.57 -0.08
CA THR A 47 10.04 14.00 0.22
C THR A 47 9.10 14.33 1.39
N SER A 48 7.93 13.68 1.42
CA SER A 48 7.00 13.74 2.56
C SER A 48 6.11 12.51 2.62
N ILE A 49 5.80 12.06 3.84
CA ILE A 49 4.76 11.07 4.11
C ILE A 49 3.84 11.68 5.16
N LYS A 50 2.57 11.85 4.81
CA LYS A 50 1.57 12.51 5.63
C LYS A 50 0.40 11.56 5.90
N PRO A 51 0.30 10.96 7.10
CA PRO A 51 -0.91 10.31 7.55
C PRO A 51 -2.01 11.37 7.79
N ASN A 52 -3.25 11.05 7.45
CA ASN A 52 -4.40 11.91 7.66
C ASN A 52 -5.22 11.52 8.91
N SER A 53 -4.82 10.46 9.61
CA SER A 53 -5.41 10.10 10.91
C SER A 53 -5.15 11.18 11.97
N PRO A 54 -6.18 11.56 12.76
CA PRO A 54 -6.00 12.51 13.85
C PRO A 54 -5.13 11.90 14.95
N VAL A 55 -4.26 12.71 15.55
CA VAL A 55 -3.34 12.30 16.60
C VAL A 55 -3.69 12.96 17.93
N GLY A 56 -3.36 12.27 19.03
CA GLY A 56 -3.43 12.81 20.39
C GLY A 56 -2.21 13.66 20.76
N ASP A 57 -2.14 14.08 22.03
CA ASP A 57 -1.04 14.85 22.59
C ASP A 57 0.29 14.09 22.62
N ASP A 58 0.22 12.75 22.57
CA ASP A 58 1.36 11.83 22.51
C ASP A 58 1.83 11.54 21.06
N ASN A 59 1.25 12.20 20.06
CA ASN A 59 1.44 11.96 18.62
C ASN A 59 1.00 10.54 18.14
N GLU A 60 0.23 9.83 18.94
CA GLU A 60 -0.35 8.55 18.52
C GLU A 60 -1.71 8.77 17.83
N PRO A 61 -2.05 8.00 16.79
CA PRO A 61 -3.34 8.11 16.14
C PRO A 61 -4.48 7.71 17.09
N THR A 62 -5.48 8.58 17.17
CA THR A 62 -6.66 8.37 18.03
C THR A 62 -7.84 7.80 17.26
N PHE A 63 -7.87 8.02 15.95
CA PHE A 63 -8.91 7.58 15.04
C PHE A 63 -8.34 7.30 13.65
N THR A 64 -9.12 6.65 12.79
CA THR A 64 -8.84 6.52 11.35
C THR A 64 -8.95 7.88 10.65
N ALA A 65 -8.36 7.97 9.46
CA ALA A 65 -8.49 9.17 8.62
C ALA A 65 -9.96 9.54 8.40
N PRO A 66 -10.29 10.85 8.34
CA PRO A 66 -11.66 11.28 8.11
C PRO A 66 -12.13 10.93 6.70
N ALA A 67 -13.43 10.69 6.55
CA ALA A 67 -14.03 10.39 5.26
C ALA A 67 -13.73 11.48 4.21
N GLY A 68 -13.43 11.06 2.99
CA GLY A 68 -13.21 11.96 1.85
C GLY A 68 -11.76 12.39 1.65
N VAL A 69 -10.84 11.89 2.45
CA VAL A 69 -9.38 12.04 2.24
C VAL A 69 -8.72 10.67 2.27
N PRO A 70 -7.59 10.45 1.56
CA PRO A 70 -6.84 9.20 1.66
C PRO A 70 -6.25 9.02 3.06
N ASP A 71 -5.97 7.78 3.44
CA ASP A 71 -5.39 7.48 4.75
C ASP A 71 -3.97 8.05 4.87
N ILE A 72 -3.15 7.92 3.83
CA ILE A 72 -1.78 8.41 3.83
C ILE A 72 -1.45 8.99 2.45
N GLU A 73 -0.86 10.19 2.43
CA GLU A 73 -0.33 10.83 1.22
C GLU A 73 1.21 10.79 1.25
N CYS A 74 1.82 10.27 0.17
CA CYS A 74 3.26 10.16 0.01
C CYS A 74 3.72 10.94 -1.22
N ASN A 75 4.71 11.80 -1.06
CA ASN A 75 5.35 12.50 -2.16
C ASN A 75 6.81 12.08 -2.26
N TYR A 76 7.21 11.69 -3.44
CA TYR A 76 8.58 11.36 -3.81
C TYR A 76 9.06 12.34 -4.89
N GLU A 77 10.34 12.35 -5.19
CA GLU A 77 10.91 13.26 -6.19
C GLU A 77 10.27 13.05 -7.59
N ASN A 78 9.96 11.81 -7.95
CA ASN A 78 9.57 11.42 -9.30
C ASN A 78 8.13 10.87 -9.42
N PHE A 79 7.42 10.71 -8.32
CA PHE A 79 6.03 10.24 -8.30
C PHE A 79 5.30 10.63 -7.01
N GLY A 80 3.99 10.60 -7.06
CA GLY A 80 3.12 10.68 -5.88
C GLY A 80 2.43 9.35 -5.60
N MET A 81 2.02 9.14 -4.37
CA MET A 81 1.25 7.95 -3.99
C MET A 81 0.29 8.27 -2.86
N ILE A 82 -0.91 7.71 -2.95
CA ILE A 82 -1.77 7.55 -1.78
C ILE A 82 -1.70 6.10 -1.30
N CYS A 83 -1.83 5.89 -0.01
CA CYS A 83 -2.02 4.56 0.56
C CYS A 83 -3.38 4.56 1.27
N GLU A 84 -4.19 3.57 0.92
CA GLU A 84 -5.51 3.33 1.49
C GLU A 84 -5.49 1.97 2.16
N VAL A 85 -5.94 1.89 3.38
CA VAL A 85 -5.93 0.65 4.15
C VAL A 85 -7.28 0.36 4.75
N THR A 86 -7.68 -0.90 4.78
CA THR A 86 -8.95 -1.29 5.38
C THR A 86 -8.84 -2.64 6.08
N THR A 87 -9.58 -2.80 7.17
CA THR A 87 -9.80 -4.11 7.81
C THR A 87 -11.06 -4.81 7.30
N LEU A 88 -11.83 -4.14 6.42
CA LEU A 88 -13.05 -4.69 5.85
C LEU A 88 -12.76 -5.90 4.96
N LYS A 89 -13.70 -6.84 4.96
CA LYS A 89 -13.66 -8.09 4.16
C LYS A 89 -15.00 -8.28 3.45
N GLY A 90 -15.00 -9.14 2.44
CA GLY A 90 -16.20 -9.49 1.69
C GLY A 90 -16.82 -8.28 0.99
N ARG A 91 -18.13 -8.33 0.73
CA ARG A 91 -18.84 -7.28 0.01
C ARG A 91 -18.79 -5.90 0.68
N ASN A 92 -18.66 -5.84 2.01
CA ASN A 92 -18.52 -4.57 2.72
C ASN A 92 -17.24 -3.82 2.29
N GLN A 93 -16.15 -4.53 1.98
CA GLN A 93 -14.95 -3.92 1.42
C GLN A 93 -15.25 -3.25 0.07
N TRP A 94 -15.91 -3.95 -0.84
CA TRP A 94 -16.27 -3.39 -2.14
C TRP A 94 -17.19 -2.17 -2.02
N TYR A 95 -18.25 -2.24 -1.20
CA TYR A 95 -19.18 -1.12 -1.00
C TYR A 95 -18.50 0.12 -0.42
N SER A 96 -17.60 -0.07 0.56
CA SER A 96 -16.98 1.04 1.29
C SER A 96 -15.74 1.59 0.58
N GLU A 97 -14.99 0.77 -0.16
CA GLU A 97 -13.67 1.14 -0.67
C GLU A 97 -13.61 1.20 -2.22
N GLY A 98 -14.46 0.46 -2.92
CA GLY A 98 -14.36 0.33 -4.38
C GLY A 98 -14.31 1.68 -5.09
N GLN A 99 -15.37 2.48 -5.02
CA GLN A 99 -15.42 3.79 -5.66
C GLN A 99 -14.66 4.89 -4.89
N PRO A 100 -14.71 4.96 -3.54
CA PRO A 100 -13.97 5.96 -2.80
C PRO A 100 -12.48 6.00 -3.11
N VAL A 101 -11.80 4.86 -3.12
CA VAL A 101 -10.35 4.77 -3.44
C VAL A 101 -10.04 5.32 -4.83
N MET A 102 -10.82 4.93 -5.86
CA MET A 102 -10.65 5.48 -7.21
C MET A 102 -10.84 7.01 -7.25
N ARG A 103 -11.79 7.54 -6.46
CA ARG A 103 -12.04 8.97 -6.37
C ARG A 103 -10.88 9.68 -5.68
N HIS A 104 -10.39 9.17 -4.54
CA HIS A 104 -9.26 9.75 -3.81
C HIS A 104 -8.01 9.81 -4.69
N LEU A 105 -7.70 8.72 -5.41
CA LEU A 105 -6.59 8.74 -6.36
C LEU A 105 -6.77 9.79 -7.43
N ARG A 106 -7.97 9.91 -8.04
CA ARG A 106 -8.24 10.92 -9.07
C ARG A 106 -8.10 12.35 -8.53
N GLU A 107 -8.54 12.61 -7.33
CA GLU A 107 -8.40 13.91 -6.67
C GLU A 107 -6.94 14.22 -6.34
N PHE A 108 -6.17 13.21 -5.94
CA PHE A 108 -4.73 13.35 -5.70
C PHE A 108 -3.96 13.59 -7.02
N GLU A 109 -4.26 12.87 -8.09
CA GLU A 109 -3.69 13.09 -9.43
C GLU A 109 -3.94 14.51 -9.94
N ASN A 110 -5.15 15.04 -9.75
CA ASN A 110 -5.49 16.40 -10.16
C ASN A 110 -4.71 17.49 -9.42
N LYS A 111 -4.23 17.21 -8.21
CA LYS A 111 -3.36 18.10 -7.43
C LYS A 111 -1.88 17.93 -7.78
N ASN A 112 -1.49 16.78 -8.32
CA ASN A 112 -0.11 16.37 -8.59
C ASN A 112 0.11 16.10 -10.07
N THR A 113 -0.15 17.10 -10.91
CA THR A 113 -0.19 16.97 -12.39
C THR A 113 1.18 16.77 -13.05
N THR A 114 2.27 16.96 -12.32
CA THR A 114 3.64 16.89 -12.85
C THR A 114 4.24 15.49 -12.85
N HIS A 115 3.66 14.57 -12.09
CA HIS A 115 4.22 13.23 -11.88
C HIS A 115 3.14 12.15 -11.96
N SER A 116 3.57 10.91 -12.24
CA SER A 116 2.71 9.74 -12.10
C SER A 116 2.26 9.57 -10.66
N CYS A 117 0.98 9.26 -10.45
CA CYS A 117 0.43 8.97 -9.13
C CYS A 117 -0.04 7.53 -9.04
N TYR A 118 0.15 6.92 -7.86
CA TYR A 118 -0.24 5.56 -7.55
C TYR A 118 -1.19 5.53 -6.36
N CYS A 119 -1.97 4.48 -6.25
CA CYS A 119 -2.66 4.12 -5.03
C CYS A 119 -2.20 2.71 -4.60
N LEU A 120 -1.69 2.59 -3.39
CA LEU A 120 -1.46 1.32 -2.75
C LEU A 120 -2.67 1.02 -1.86
N PHE A 121 -3.48 0.02 -2.24
CA PHE A 121 -4.64 -0.40 -1.46
C PHE A 121 -4.31 -1.68 -0.70
N ILE A 122 -4.39 -1.64 0.63
CA ILE A 122 -3.96 -2.72 1.52
C ILE A 122 -5.13 -3.22 2.36
N ALA A 123 -5.36 -4.55 2.33
CA ALA A 123 -6.41 -5.19 3.09
C ALA A 123 -5.98 -6.59 3.58
N PRO A 124 -6.67 -7.19 4.58
CA PRO A 124 -6.38 -8.56 5.02
C PRO A 124 -6.61 -9.61 3.91
N SER A 125 -7.59 -9.35 3.07
CA SER A 125 -7.92 -10.12 1.86
C SER A 125 -8.63 -9.20 0.88
N LEU A 126 -8.59 -9.51 -0.41
CA LEU A 126 -9.24 -8.73 -1.46
C LEU A 126 -10.51 -9.46 -1.92
N HIS A 127 -11.66 -8.77 -1.90
CA HIS A 127 -12.90 -9.27 -2.46
C HIS A 127 -12.87 -9.21 -3.99
N GLU A 128 -13.46 -10.20 -4.65
CA GLU A 128 -13.49 -10.28 -6.12
C GLU A 128 -14.03 -9.02 -6.78
N ASP A 129 -15.16 -8.48 -6.30
CA ASP A 129 -15.75 -7.25 -6.84
C ASP A 129 -14.86 -6.02 -6.62
N THR A 130 -14.06 -5.97 -5.54
CA THR A 130 -13.07 -4.91 -5.29
C THR A 130 -11.94 -5.00 -6.30
N LEU A 131 -11.42 -6.21 -6.53
CA LEU A 131 -10.39 -6.46 -7.53
C LEU A 131 -10.86 -6.10 -8.94
N GLU A 132 -12.05 -6.55 -9.31
CA GLU A 132 -12.66 -6.24 -10.61
C GLU A 132 -12.83 -4.72 -10.82
N THR A 133 -13.29 -4.02 -9.77
CA THR A 133 -13.46 -2.56 -9.80
C THR A 133 -12.12 -1.85 -10.07
N TYR A 134 -11.06 -2.23 -9.37
CA TYR A 134 -9.74 -1.63 -9.54
C TYR A 134 -9.08 -2.05 -10.86
N TRP A 135 -9.18 -3.32 -11.23
CA TRP A 135 -8.69 -3.83 -12.50
C TRP A 135 -9.30 -3.08 -13.68
N THR A 136 -10.61 -2.87 -13.64
CA THR A 136 -11.32 -2.07 -14.66
C THR A 136 -10.79 -0.64 -14.72
N SER A 137 -10.53 0.01 -13.59
CA SER A 137 -10.00 1.38 -13.58
C SER A 137 -8.56 1.47 -14.09
N VAL A 138 -7.73 0.45 -13.80
CA VAL A 138 -6.36 0.36 -14.32
C VAL A 138 -6.34 0.08 -15.82
N LYS A 139 -7.22 -0.80 -16.31
CA LYS A 139 -7.24 -1.23 -17.71
C LYS A 139 -8.02 -0.30 -18.63
N HIS A 140 -9.12 0.25 -18.16
CA HIS A 140 -10.07 1.04 -18.98
C HIS A 140 -10.23 2.48 -18.50
N GLY A 141 -9.81 2.78 -17.27
CA GLY A 141 -9.83 4.13 -16.70
C GLY A 141 -11.04 4.44 -15.83
N TYR A 142 -10.88 5.53 -15.09
CA TYR A 142 -11.90 6.14 -14.25
C TYR A 142 -11.89 7.66 -14.48
N LYS A 143 -13.06 8.24 -14.73
CA LYS A 143 -13.21 9.68 -15.04
C LYS A 143 -12.21 10.18 -16.10
N GLY A 144 -12.13 9.47 -17.21
CA GLY A 144 -11.43 9.91 -18.44
C GLY A 144 -9.94 9.57 -18.51
N ALA A 145 -9.33 8.92 -17.52
CA ALA A 145 -7.94 8.48 -17.60
C ALA A 145 -7.70 7.15 -16.87
N LEU A 146 -6.66 6.42 -17.27
CA LEU A 146 -6.23 5.21 -16.58
C LEU A 146 -5.75 5.57 -15.17
N GLN A 147 -5.92 4.64 -14.24
CA GLN A 147 -5.42 4.76 -12.88
C GLN A 147 -4.33 3.73 -12.60
N LYS A 148 -3.51 4.00 -11.59
CA LYS A 148 -2.46 3.09 -11.12
C LYS A 148 -2.77 2.65 -9.70
N ILE A 149 -3.73 1.74 -9.56
CA ILE A 149 -4.11 1.15 -8.26
C ILE A 149 -3.43 -0.20 -8.13
N ILE A 150 -2.79 -0.45 -6.99
CA ILE A 150 -2.10 -1.69 -6.67
C ILE A 150 -2.83 -2.31 -5.49
N PRO A 151 -3.72 -3.30 -5.70
CA PRO A 151 -4.33 -4.05 -4.61
C PRO A 151 -3.31 -5.00 -4.00
N MET A 152 -3.17 -4.97 -2.68
CA MET A 152 -2.20 -5.76 -1.95
C MET A 152 -2.79 -6.31 -0.67
N THR A 153 -2.43 -7.52 -0.31
CA THR A 153 -2.76 -8.04 1.01
C THR A 153 -1.76 -7.52 2.05
N ILE A 154 -2.20 -7.45 3.32
CA ILE A 154 -1.29 -7.13 4.44
C ILE A 154 -0.11 -8.10 4.48
N LYS A 155 -0.30 -9.38 4.11
CA LYS A 155 0.77 -10.38 4.05
C LYS A 155 1.82 -10.01 3.00
N GLN A 156 1.40 -9.56 1.82
CA GLN A 156 2.34 -9.11 0.78
C GLN A 156 3.11 -7.86 1.20
N LEU A 157 2.47 -6.92 1.92
CA LEU A 157 3.18 -5.78 2.50
C LEU A 157 4.24 -6.23 3.53
N ALA A 158 3.89 -7.18 4.41
CA ALA A 158 4.84 -7.74 5.38
C ALA A 158 6.00 -8.48 4.69
N GLU A 159 5.74 -9.15 3.57
CA GLU A 159 6.77 -9.78 2.73
C GLU A 159 7.74 -8.75 2.13
N ILE A 160 7.22 -7.66 1.57
CA ILE A 160 8.04 -6.54 1.07
C ILE A 160 8.92 -5.96 2.18
N LEU A 161 8.37 -5.76 3.38
CA LEU A 161 9.14 -5.28 4.53
C LEU A 161 10.25 -6.26 4.93
N ASN A 162 9.99 -7.56 4.86
CA ASN A 162 11.02 -8.58 5.12
C ASN A 162 12.13 -8.56 4.08
N ILE A 163 11.83 -8.39 2.80
CA ILE A 163 12.81 -8.21 1.73
C ILE A 163 13.67 -6.96 2.01
N ILE A 164 13.04 -5.83 2.35
CA ILE A 164 13.74 -4.60 2.71
C ILE A 164 14.65 -4.81 3.94
N LYS A 165 14.17 -5.54 4.95
CA LYS A 165 14.96 -5.90 6.14
C LYS A 165 16.22 -6.67 5.77
N ILE A 166 16.09 -7.72 4.95
CA ILE A 166 17.22 -8.54 4.48
C ILE A 166 18.25 -7.66 3.73
N LYS A 167 17.78 -6.75 2.87
CA LYS A 167 18.64 -5.80 2.17
C LYS A 167 19.39 -4.87 3.13
N LYS A 168 18.72 -4.32 4.12
CA LYS A 168 19.36 -3.47 5.14
C LYS A 168 20.39 -4.24 5.96
N GLN A 169 20.15 -5.51 6.29
CA GLN A 169 21.10 -6.38 6.99
C GLN A 169 22.36 -6.65 6.15
N SER A 170 22.24 -6.67 4.83
CA SER A 170 23.40 -6.79 3.91
C SER A 170 24.13 -5.47 3.64
N GLY A 171 23.76 -4.38 4.33
CA GLY A 171 24.38 -3.06 4.17
C GLY A 171 23.85 -2.25 2.98
N SER A 172 22.76 -2.67 2.35
CA SER A 172 22.13 -2.00 1.22
C SER A 172 20.76 -1.43 1.60
N ASN A 173 20.32 -0.37 0.93
CA ASN A 173 18.98 0.17 1.09
C ASN A 173 18.17 -0.01 -0.19
N VAL A 174 16.86 -0.20 -0.04
CA VAL A 174 15.92 -0.13 -1.16
C VAL A 174 15.50 1.33 -1.33
N SER A 175 15.64 1.84 -2.55
CA SER A 175 15.26 3.21 -2.91
C SER A 175 13.79 3.29 -3.34
N HIS A 176 13.22 4.52 -3.31
CA HIS A 176 11.89 4.77 -3.86
C HIS A 176 11.79 4.42 -5.36
N MET A 177 12.89 4.54 -6.12
CA MET A 177 12.89 4.17 -7.53
C MET A 177 12.78 2.64 -7.73
N GLN A 178 13.40 1.85 -6.86
CA GLN A 178 13.23 0.39 -6.87
C GLN A 178 11.82 -0.02 -6.45
N MET A 179 11.21 0.73 -5.51
CA MET A 179 9.78 0.55 -5.18
C MET A 179 8.86 0.95 -6.33
N LYS A 180 9.16 2.07 -7.00
CA LYS A 180 8.42 2.49 -8.20
C LYS A 180 8.47 1.44 -9.31
N ASP A 181 9.63 0.80 -9.52
CA ASP A 181 9.76 -0.29 -10.50
C ASP A 181 8.83 -1.46 -10.16
N LEU A 182 8.71 -1.84 -8.88
CA LEU A 182 7.72 -2.83 -8.43
C LEU A 182 6.29 -2.36 -8.70
N TYR A 183 5.97 -1.10 -8.37
CA TYR A 183 4.63 -0.55 -8.58
C TYR A 183 4.25 -0.52 -10.05
N ASP A 184 5.17 -0.09 -10.93
CA ASP A 184 4.96 -0.10 -12.39
C ASP A 184 4.70 -1.51 -12.92
N LYS A 185 5.41 -2.52 -12.42
CA LYS A 185 5.19 -3.93 -12.77
C LYS A 185 3.82 -4.43 -12.29
N CYS A 186 3.40 -4.07 -11.08
CA CYS A 186 2.10 -4.48 -10.54
C CYS A 186 0.90 -3.92 -11.31
N VAL A 187 1.02 -2.71 -11.88
CA VAL A 187 -0.04 -2.07 -12.68
C VAL A 187 0.07 -2.33 -14.18
N ASN A 188 1.17 -2.93 -14.64
CA ASN A 188 1.30 -3.36 -16.03
C ASN A 188 0.55 -4.67 -16.26
N ILE A 189 -0.76 -4.57 -16.39
CA ILE A 189 -1.69 -5.70 -16.50
C ILE A 189 -2.02 -6.06 -17.95
N ALA A 190 -1.15 -5.71 -18.90
CA ALA A 190 -1.37 -6.03 -20.32
C ALA A 190 -1.57 -7.54 -20.57
N GLU A 191 -0.84 -8.38 -19.83
CA GLU A 191 -0.90 -9.85 -19.89
C GLU A 191 -1.85 -10.46 -18.85
N VAL A 192 -2.52 -9.65 -18.04
CA VAL A 192 -3.50 -10.12 -17.05
C VAL A 192 -4.86 -10.22 -17.72
N GLU A 193 -5.36 -11.44 -17.90
CA GLU A 193 -6.59 -11.70 -18.64
C GLU A 193 -7.82 -11.14 -17.93
N ASP A 194 -7.89 -11.36 -16.61
CA ASP A 194 -8.98 -10.85 -15.77
C ASP A 194 -8.50 -10.58 -14.33
N SER A 195 -9.38 -9.97 -13.54
CA SER A 195 -9.07 -9.56 -12.17
C SER A 195 -8.78 -10.73 -11.22
N SER A 196 -9.30 -11.93 -11.50
CA SER A 196 -9.17 -13.08 -10.60
C SER A 196 -7.72 -13.58 -10.46
N VAL A 197 -6.90 -13.37 -11.50
CA VAL A 197 -5.49 -13.76 -11.52
C VAL A 197 -4.54 -12.62 -11.13
N TRP A 198 -5.05 -11.41 -10.91
CA TRP A 198 -4.21 -10.24 -10.67
C TRP A 198 -3.42 -10.30 -9.36
N LEU A 199 -4.00 -10.81 -8.27
CA LEU A 199 -3.27 -10.95 -7.00
C LEU A 199 -2.09 -11.91 -7.11
N SER A 200 -2.25 -13.04 -7.79
CA SER A 200 -1.15 -13.98 -8.03
C SER A 200 -0.11 -13.40 -9.00
N TYR A 201 -0.55 -12.57 -9.94
CA TYR A 201 0.38 -11.80 -10.77
C TYR A 201 1.22 -10.83 -9.94
N ILE A 202 0.60 -10.06 -9.02
CA ILE A 202 1.31 -9.15 -8.11
C ILE A 202 2.31 -9.93 -7.23
N GLU A 203 1.91 -11.06 -6.67
CA GLU A 203 2.80 -11.94 -5.90
C GLU A 203 4.03 -12.37 -6.72
N LYS A 204 3.82 -12.78 -7.96
CA LYS A 204 4.92 -13.08 -8.90
C LYS A 204 5.81 -11.86 -9.12
N GLN A 205 5.27 -10.64 -9.25
CA GLN A 205 6.08 -9.43 -9.42
C GLN A 205 6.92 -9.13 -8.17
N ILE A 206 6.40 -9.36 -6.96
CA ILE A 206 7.16 -9.19 -5.71
C ILE A 206 8.36 -10.15 -5.70
N HIS A 207 8.18 -11.43 -6.03
CA HIS A 207 9.30 -12.38 -6.09
C HIS A 207 10.32 -12.02 -7.18
N LEU A 208 9.88 -11.59 -8.35
CA LEU A 208 10.79 -11.15 -9.41
C LEU A 208 11.57 -9.88 -9.01
N TRP A 209 10.93 -8.97 -8.30
CA TRP A 209 11.55 -7.77 -7.77
C TRP A 209 12.58 -8.11 -6.69
N GLU A 210 12.27 -9.01 -5.75
CA GLU A 210 13.23 -9.52 -4.76
C GLU A 210 14.50 -10.04 -5.43
N ASN A 211 14.36 -10.92 -6.44
CA ASN A 211 15.47 -11.46 -7.19
C ASN A 211 16.30 -10.36 -7.89
N SER A 212 15.65 -9.32 -8.43
CA SER A 212 16.34 -8.20 -9.08
C SER A 212 17.20 -7.40 -8.11
N LEU A 213 16.81 -7.32 -6.84
CA LEU A 213 17.58 -6.64 -5.81
C LEU A 213 18.87 -7.41 -5.43
N ILE A 214 18.91 -8.72 -5.60
CA ILE A 214 20.07 -9.56 -5.27
C ILE A 214 21.17 -9.42 -6.32
N VAL A 215 20.82 -9.25 -7.60
CA VAL A 215 21.77 -9.24 -8.74
C VAL A 215 22.60 -7.94 -8.80
N VAL A 216 22.23 -6.90 -8.10
CA VAL A 216 22.88 -5.56 -8.14
C VAL A 216 23.85 -5.35 -6.97
N ALA A 217 24.19 -6.40 -6.23
CA ALA A 217 25.10 -6.33 -5.06
C ALA A 217 26.53 -6.72 -5.42
#